data_c6723e85cb1dab4400dd91c409af03bf
#
_entry.id   c6723e85cb1dab4400dd91c409af03bf
#
_cell.length_a   1.000
_cell.length_b   1.000
_cell.length_c   1.000
_cell.angle_alpha   90.00
_cell.angle_beta   90.00
_cell.angle_gamma   90.00
#
_symmetry.space_group_name_H-M   'P 1'
#
loop_
_entity.id
_entity.type
_entity.pdbx_description
1 polymer ?
#
loop_
_entity_poly.entity_id
_entity_poly.type
_entity_poly.pdbx_seq_one_letter_code
_entity_poly.pdbx_strand_id
1 'polypeptide(L)'
;TILAKNTAVEYTGPLAAKYGHPEGITLNIIDTPGHADFGGEVERGISMVDGVVLLVDASEGPLPQTRFVLRKALEAKLPVILCVNKVDRPDARIEEVVGETSDLLLGLADDVQHEGIDLNLDQLLEMPVIYCAAKAGYASTNQPADGGLPDNDNLEPLFEAIISTIPAPEYEEGAPLQAHVANIDSSDFLGRLGLVRIYNGTLEKGKTYGLSRVDGSLENFRVSELLRTQGL
;
A
#
# COMPACT_ATOMS: atom_id res chain seq x y z
N THR A 1 -4.87 15.11 3.87
CA THR A 1 -5.76 14.54 2.83
C THR A 1 -6.95 13.94 3.54
N ILE A 2 -8.17 14.27 3.13
CA ILE A 2 -9.41 13.75 3.75
C ILE A 2 -9.82 12.43 3.09
N LEU A 3 -9.49 12.25 1.82
CA LEU A 3 -9.78 11.05 1.04
C LEU A 3 -8.48 10.36 0.64
N ALA A 4 -8.52 9.02 0.55
CA ALA A 4 -7.43 8.25 0.02
C ALA A 4 -7.13 8.69 -1.42
N LYS A 5 -5.86 8.98 -1.72
CA LYS A 5 -5.41 9.34 -3.06
C LYS A 5 -4.79 8.15 -3.75
N ASN A 6 -5.19 7.98 -4.99
CA ASN A 6 -4.67 6.96 -5.89
C ASN A 6 -3.66 7.58 -6.85
N THR A 7 -2.51 6.98 -6.97
CA THR A 7 -1.53 7.33 -8.00
C THR A 7 -0.89 6.09 -8.58
N ALA A 8 -0.37 6.17 -9.79
CA ALA A 8 0.37 5.09 -10.42
C ALA A 8 1.75 5.60 -10.84
N VAL A 9 2.77 4.87 -10.44
CA VAL A 9 4.16 5.09 -10.83
C VAL A 9 4.59 3.98 -11.77
N GLU A 10 5.07 4.33 -12.93
CA GLU A 10 5.68 3.38 -13.86
C GLU A 10 7.19 3.35 -13.60
N TYR A 11 7.66 2.25 -13.00
CA TYR A 11 9.05 2.04 -12.72
C TYR A 11 9.72 1.32 -13.89
N THR A 12 10.64 2.00 -14.57
CA THR A 12 11.42 1.49 -15.72
C THR A 12 12.91 1.38 -15.43
N GLY A 13 13.29 1.43 -14.15
CA GLY A 13 14.66 1.32 -13.70
C GLY A 13 15.22 -0.10 -13.79
N PRO A 14 16.49 -0.30 -13.38
CA PRO A 14 17.21 -1.58 -13.54
C PRO A 14 16.57 -2.74 -12.77
N LEU A 15 15.85 -2.47 -11.68
CA LEU A 15 15.15 -3.50 -10.91
C LEU A 15 14.04 -4.18 -11.72
N ALA A 16 13.37 -3.46 -12.62
CA ALA A 16 12.33 -4.03 -13.45
C ALA A 16 12.86 -5.23 -14.26
N ALA A 17 14.00 -5.09 -14.92
CA ALA A 17 14.64 -6.18 -15.63
C ALA A 17 15.15 -7.29 -14.70
N LYS A 18 15.72 -6.91 -13.52
CA LYS A 18 16.20 -7.86 -12.50
C LYS A 18 15.08 -8.79 -12.02
N TYR A 19 13.86 -8.27 -11.88
CA TYR A 19 12.68 -9.03 -11.44
C TYR A 19 11.82 -9.58 -12.59
N GLY A 20 12.34 -9.61 -13.82
CA GLY A 20 11.70 -10.27 -14.97
C GLY A 20 10.70 -9.41 -15.74
N HIS A 21 10.69 -8.11 -15.52
CA HIS A 21 9.79 -7.14 -16.16
C HIS A 21 10.55 -6.07 -16.95
N PRO A 22 11.27 -6.43 -18.03
CA PRO A 22 12.08 -5.47 -18.78
C PRO A 22 11.27 -4.30 -19.38
N GLU A 23 9.97 -4.48 -19.57
CA GLU A 23 9.05 -3.42 -20.05
C GLU A 23 8.72 -2.37 -18.98
N GLY A 24 9.02 -2.68 -17.71
CA GLY A 24 8.67 -1.85 -16.56
C GLY A 24 7.65 -2.50 -15.64
N ILE A 25 7.50 -1.91 -14.45
CA ILE A 25 6.54 -2.33 -13.41
C ILE A 25 5.64 -1.13 -13.07
N THR A 26 4.34 -1.33 -13.13
CA THR A 26 3.38 -0.33 -12.65
C THR A 26 3.11 -0.56 -11.17
N LEU A 27 3.46 0.42 -10.33
CA LEU A 27 3.14 0.46 -8.91
C LEU A 27 1.94 1.36 -8.70
N ASN A 28 0.82 0.78 -8.28
CA ASN A 28 -0.36 1.54 -7.88
C ASN A 28 -0.26 1.85 -6.39
N ILE A 29 -0.21 3.12 -6.04
CA ILE A 29 -0.03 3.59 -4.68
C ILE A 29 -1.34 4.22 -4.20
N ILE A 30 -1.81 3.76 -3.04
CA ILE A 30 -2.94 4.34 -2.34
C ILE A 30 -2.41 5.03 -1.08
N ASP A 31 -2.41 6.35 -1.10
CA ASP A 31 -2.07 7.16 0.06
C ASP A 31 -3.27 7.26 0.99
N THR A 32 -3.12 6.78 2.22
CA THR A 32 -4.18 6.78 3.23
C THR A 32 -4.09 8.04 4.11
N PRO A 33 -5.24 8.65 4.50
CA PRO A 33 -5.22 9.78 5.40
C PRO A 33 -4.67 9.39 6.78
N GLY A 34 -3.84 10.25 7.35
CA GLY A 34 -3.17 10.03 8.64
C GLY A 34 -4.00 10.35 9.88
N HIS A 35 -5.33 10.61 9.79
CA HIS A 35 -6.18 10.94 10.92
C HIS A 35 -7.09 9.77 11.31
N ALA A 36 -7.25 9.56 12.62
CA ALA A 36 -8.04 8.46 13.19
C ALA A 36 -9.53 8.45 12.78
N ASP A 37 -10.07 9.62 12.40
CA ASP A 37 -11.48 9.79 12.02
C ASP A 37 -11.82 9.14 10.67
N PHE A 38 -10.82 8.71 9.88
CA PHE A 38 -10.99 8.16 8.53
C PHE A 38 -10.77 6.64 8.45
N GLY A 39 -11.10 5.90 9.51
CA GLY A 39 -10.94 4.44 9.55
C GLY A 39 -11.59 3.71 8.37
N GLY A 40 -12.75 4.15 7.90
CA GLY A 40 -13.40 3.56 6.73
C GLY A 40 -12.65 3.78 5.41
N GLU A 41 -11.88 4.88 5.26
CA GLU A 41 -11.02 5.11 4.09
C GLU A 41 -9.80 4.17 4.13
N VAL A 42 -9.24 3.93 5.32
CA VAL A 42 -8.13 3.00 5.51
C VAL A 42 -8.57 1.58 5.18
N GLU A 43 -9.72 1.12 5.66
CA GLU A 43 -10.27 -0.21 5.36
C GLU A 43 -10.52 -0.41 3.86
N ARG A 44 -11.08 0.60 3.19
CA ARG A 44 -11.25 0.57 1.73
C ARG A 44 -9.91 0.51 1.00
N GLY A 45 -8.93 1.30 1.43
CA GLY A 45 -7.57 1.26 0.86
C GLY A 45 -6.94 -0.12 1.01
N ILE A 46 -6.97 -0.69 2.22
CA ILE A 46 -6.40 -2.02 2.53
C ILE A 46 -7.06 -3.12 1.70
N SER A 47 -8.36 -3.05 1.44
CA SER A 47 -9.06 -4.05 0.60
C SER A 47 -8.65 -4.02 -0.88
N MET A 48 -7.89 -3.02 -1.30
CA MET A 48 -7.49 -2.82 -2.70
C MET A 48 -6.02 -3.11 -2.98
N VAL A 49 -5.20 -3.35 -1.96
CA VAL A 49 -3.75 -3.43 -2.10
C VAL A 49 -3.24 -4.86 -1.89
N ASP A 50 -2.02 -5.12 -2.35
CA ASP A 50 -1.34 -6.41 -2.23
C ASP A 50 -0.24 -6.37 -1.17
N GLY A 51 0.01 -5.20 -0.56
CA GLY A 51 0.96 -4.99 0.53
C GLY A 51 0.91 -3.58 1.07
N VAL A 52 1.62 -3.34 2.16
CA VAL A 52 1.62 -2.07 2.91
C VAL A 52 3.04 -1.58 3.13
N VAL A 53 3.27 -0.31 2.82
CA VAL A 53 4.43 0.43 3.31
C VAL A 53 4.00 1.22 4.53
N LEU A 54 4.43 0.77 5.71
CA LEU A 54 4.14 1.42 6.98
C LEU A 54 5.14 2.56 7.19
N LEU A 55 4.65 3.79 7.10
CA LEU A 55 5.49 4.99 7.23
C LEU A 55 5.50 5.46 8.69
N VAL A 56 6.68 5.50 9.29
CA VAL A 56 6.89 5.94 10.68
C VAL A 56 7.91 7.06 10.71
N ASP A 57 7.64 8.12 11.48
CA ASP A 57 8.56 9.22 11.70
C ASP A 57 9.68 8.80 12.67
N ALA A 58 10.93 9.05 12.29
CA ALA A 58 12.12 8.66 13.07
C ALA A 58 12.21 9.34 14.45
N SER A 59 11.47 10.42 14.69
CA SER A 59 11.47 11.12 15.98
C SER A 59 10.21 10.81 16.80
N GLU A 60 9.04 10.70 16.16
CA GLU A 60 7.77 10.50 16.85
C GLU A 60 7.47 9.03 17.16
N GLY A 61 7.94 8.14 16.30
CA GLY A 61 7.64 6.71 16.41
C GLY A 61 6.22 6.35 15.95
N PRO A 62 5.75 5.12 16.26
CA PRO A 62 4.43 4.67 15.87
C PRO A 62 3.33 5.39 16.65
N LEU A 63 2.45 6.08 15.93
CA LEU A 63 1.30 6.80 16.49
C LEU A 63 0.06 5.87 16.61
N PRO A 64 -1.02 6.29 17.32
CA PRO A 64 -2.25 5.49 17.44
C PRO A 64 -2.83 5.08 16.09
N GLN A 65 -2.73 5.93 15.06
CA GLN A 65 -3.16 5.61 13.71
C GLN A 65 -2.34 4.50 13.07
N THR A 66 -1.03 4.47 13.35
CA THR A 66 -0.12 3.39 12.92
C THR A 66 -0.60 2.03 13.44
N ARG A 67 -1.01 1.97 14.71
CA ARG A 67 -1.58 0.76 15.33
C ARG A 67 -2.82 0.28 14.56
N PHE A 68 -3.74 1.18 14.25
CA PHE A 68 -4.98 0.83 13.54
C PHE A 68 -4.69 0.28 12.14
N VAL A 69 -3.88 0.99 11.34
CA VAL A 69 -3.53 0.57 9.98
C VAL A 69 -2.79 -0.76 9.99
N LEU A 70 -1.82 -0.92 10.89
CA LEU A 70 -1.04 -2.14 11.01
C LEU A 70 -1.91 -3.35 11.39
N ARG A 71 -2.83 -3.18 12.35
CA ARG A 71 -3.81 -4.22 12.70
C ARG A 71 -4.63 -4.65 11.48
N LYS A 72 -5.16 -3.69 10.71
CA LYS A 72 -5.95 -3.99 9.50
C LYS A 72 -5.13 -4.69 8.41
N ALA A 73 -3.86 -4.34 8.27
CA ALA A 73 -2.95 -5.02 7.36
C ALA A 73 -2.72 -6.48 7.78
N LEU A 74 -2.54 -6.74 9.08
CA LEU A 74 -2.38 -8.09 9.63
C LEU A 74 -3.66 -8.92 9.48
N GLU A 75 -4.83 -8.36 9.80
CA GLU A 75 -6.14 -9.01 9.58
C GLU A 75 -6.33 -9.42 8.10
N ALA A 76 -5.84 -8.61 7.17
CA ALA A 76 -5.86 -8.89 5.73
C ALA A 76 -4.67 -9.76 5.25
N LYS A 77 -3.76 -10.17 6.14
CA LYS A 77 -2.55 -10.97 5.84
C LYS A 77 -1.65 -10.33 4.79
N LEU A 78 -1.60 -9.01 4.75
CA LEU A 78 -0.77 -8.30 3.79
C LEU A 78 0.69 -8.26 4.26
N PRO A 79 1.66 -8.42 3.35
CA PRO A 79 3.05 -8.14 3.65
C PRO A 79 3.24 -6.67 4.01
N VAL A 80 4.09 -6.42 5.00
CA VAL A 80 4.38 -5.09 5.52
C VAL A 80 5.86 -4.77 5.31
N ILE A 81 6.14 -3.56 4.86
CA ILE A 81 7.49 -2.97 4.79
C ILE A 81 7.50 -1.80 5.76
N LEU A 82 8.44 -1.75 6.67
CA LEU A 82 8.63 -0.60 7.54
C LEU A 82 9.49 0.46 6.85
N CYS A 83 8.97 1.65 6.69
CA CYS A 83 9.72 2.81 6.20
C CYS A 83 9.88 3.83 7.34
N VAL A 84 11.07 3.91 7.91
CA VAL A 84 11.44 4.91 8.92
C VAL A 84 11.87 6.17 8.19
N ASN A 85 11.02 7.18 8.20
CA ASN A 85 11.24 8.42 7.45
C ASN A 85 11.72 9.56 8.35
N LYS A 86 12.32 10.58 7.74
CA LYS A 86 12.89 11.75 8.40
C LYS A 86 14.07 11.40 9.32
N VAL A 87 14.86 10.41 8.94
CA VAL A 87 16.06 9.99 9.70
C VAL A 87 17.11 11.11 9.82
N ASP A 88 17.05 12.09 8.91
CA ASP A 88 17.89 13.29 8.85
C ASP A 88 17.53 14.38 9.89
N ARG A 89 16.46 14.18 10.67
CA ARG A 89 16.10 15.12 11.73
C ARG A 89 17.09 15.06 12.91
N PRO A 90 17.43 16.21 13.52
CA PRO A 90 18.32 16.23 14.69
C PRO A 90 17.79 15.51 15.92
N ASP A 91 16.47 15.33 16.01
CA ASP A 91 15.75 14.66 17.09
C ASP A 91 15.34 13.21 16.73
N ALA A 92 15.91 12.64 15.66
CA ALA A 92 15.71 11.25 15.31
C ALA A 92 16.25 10.32 16.39
N ARG A 93 15.53 9.20 16.63
CA ARG A 93 15.86 8.13 17.56
C ARG A 93 15.57 6.78 16.89
N ILE A 94 16.28 6.52 15.81
CA ILE A 94 15.97 5.51 14.80
C ILE A 94 15.86 4.11 15.42
N GLU A 95 16.85 3.69 16.22
CA GLU A 95 16.87 2.36 16.84
C GLU A 95 15.67 2.15 17.78
N GLU A 96 15.34 3.16 18.58
CA GLU A 96 14.18 3.11 19.48
C GLU A 96 12.86 3.00 18.69
N VAL A 97 12.71 3.78 17.62
CA VAL A 97 11.50 3.78 16.79
C VAL A 97 11.30 2.44 16.06
N VAL A 98 12.39 1.83 15.58
CA VAL A 98 12.34 0.48 15.01
C VAL A 98 11.91 -0.53 16.06
N GLY A 99 12.49 -0.46 17.27
CA GLY A 99 12.12 -1.31 18.39
C GLY A 99 10.64 -1.16 18.79
N GLU A 100 10.18 0.09 19.01
CA GLU A 100 8.78 0.39 19.35
C GLU A 100 7.79 -0.14 18.27
N THR A 101 8.17 -0.02 16.99
CA THR A 101 7.34 -0.49 15.88
C THR A 101 7.31 -2.01 15.81
N SER A 102 8.43 -2.67 16.07
CA SER A 102 8.53 -4.13 16.11
C SER A 102 7.72 -4.71 17.28
N ASP A 103 7.82 -4.10 18.47
CA ASP A 103 7.03 -4.50 19.65
C ASP A 103 5.52 -4.33 19.39
N LEU A 104 5.13 -3.22 18.74
CA LEU A 104 3.75 -2.99 18.33
C LEU A 104 3.27 -4.07 17.35
N LEU A 105 4.10 -4.40 16.34
CA LEU A 105 3.79 -5.42 15.34
C LEU A 105 3.55 -6.78 15.99
N LEU A 106 4.47 -7.22 16.84
CA LEU A 106 4.38 -8.51 17.53
C LEU A 106 3.18 -8.58 18.48
N GLY A 107 2.92 -7.50 19.24
CA GLY A 107 1.74 -7.43 20.10
C GLY A 107 0.44 -7.51 19.34
N LEU A 108 0.34 -6.84 18.18
CA LEU A 108 -0.84 -6.92 17.32
C LEU A 108 -0.97 -8.28 16.63
N ALA A 109 0.14 -8.90 16.24
CA ALA A 109 0.11 -10.24 15.64
C ALA A 109 -0.41 -11.28 16.63
N ASP A 110 -0.02 -11.19 17.92
CA ASP A 110 -0.55 -12.04 18.98
C ASP A 110 -2.06 -11.84 19.18
N ASP A 111 -2.52 -10.58 19.25
CA ASP A 111 -3.95 -10.23 19.35
C ASP A 111 -4.75 -10.85 18.18
N VAL A 112 -4.28 -10.66 16.94
CA VAL A 112 -4.95 -11.15 15.72
C VAL A 112 -4.97 -12.67 15.64
N GLN A 113 -3.91 -13.35 16.08
CA GLN A 113 -3.86 -14.81 16.15
C GLN A 113 -4.85 -15.36 17.20
N HIS A 114 -4.98 -14.70 18.35
CA HIS A 114 -5.99 -15.08 19.36
C HIS A 114 -7.42 -14.93 18.84
N GLU A 115 -7.67 -14.07 17.87
CA GLU A 115 -8.96 -13.95 17.16
C GLU A 115 -9.16 -15.01 16.08
N GLY A 116 -8.21 -15.93 15.91
CA GLY A 116 -8.32 -17.07 14.99
C GLY A 116 -7.77 -16.82 13.59
N ILE A 117 -7.06 -15.72 13.36
CA ILE A 117 -6.39 -15.42 12.10
C ILE A 117 -4.97 -15.97 12.15
N ASP A 118 -4.69 -16.97 11.32
CA ASP A 118 -3.36 -17.56 11.21
C ASP A 118 -2.41 -16.63 10.45
N LEU A 119 -1.32 -16.21 11.11
CA LEU A 119 -0.29 -15.33 10.56
C LEU A 119 1.04 -16.08 10.45
N ASN A 120 1.78 -15.80 9.40
CA ASN A 120 3.16 -16.25 9.25
C ASN A 120 4.09 -15.33 10.06
N LEU A 121 4.41 -15.75 11.30
CA LEU A 121 5.27 -14.96 12.20
C LEU A 121 6.70 -14.81 11.67
N ASP A 122 7.24 -15.80 10.96
CA ASP A 122 8.59 -15.72 10.39
C ASP A 122 8.65 -14.57 9.36
N GLN A 123 7.62 -14.45 8.51
CA GLN A 123 7.51 -13.36 7.56
C GLN A 123 7.40 -11.98 8.24
N LEU A 124 6.74 -11.91 9.38
CA LEU A 124 6.62 -10.65 10.14
C LEU A 124 7.94 -10.27 10.82
N LEU A 125 8.70 -11.25 11.31
CA LEU A 125 10.03 -11.03 11.91
C LEU A 125 11.07 -10.62 10.87
N GLU A 126 10.92 -11.07 9.63
CA GLU A 126 11.78 -10.72 8.50
C GLU A 126 11.29 -9.47 7.74
N MET A 127 10.37 -8.70 8.31
CA MET A 127 9.85 -7.48 7.71
C MET A 127 10.98 -6.54 7.28
N PRO A 128 11.05 -6.14 5.99
CA PRO A 128 12.07 -5.21 5.53
C PRO A 128 11.95 -3.85 6.23
N VAL A 129 13.09 -3.30 6.66
CA VAL A 129 13.19 -1.94 7.21
C VAL A 129 13.96 -1.07 6.24
N ILE A 130 13.36 0.04 5.83
CA ILE A 130 13.95 1.03 4.94
C ILE A 130 14.04 2.36 5.67
N TYR A 131 15.20 2.97 5.63
CA TYR A 131 15.49 4.26 6.26
C TYR A 131 15.45 5.34 5.20
N CYS A 132 14.63 6.38 5.40
CA CYS A 132 14.36 7.38 4.39
C CYS A 132 14.57 8.81 4.91
N ALA A 133 15.12 9.65 4.04
CA ALA A 133 15.00 11.10 4.09
C ALA A 133 14.21 11.55 2.85
N ALA A 134 12.88 11.33 2.88
CA ALA A 134 12.02 11.45 1.70
C ALA A 134 12.05 12.83 1.06
N LYS A 135 12.23 13.90 1.86
CA LYS A 135 12.38 15.27 1.34
C LYS A 135 13.63 15.44 0.48
N ALA A 136 14.70 14.70 0.79
CA ALA A 136 15.93 14.68 0.00
C ALA A 136 15.87 13.67 -1.16
N GLY A 137 14.91 12.75 -1.14
CA GLY A 137 14.81 11.65 -2.11
C GLY A 137 15.78 10.51 -1.83
N TYR A 138 16.19 10.29 -0.58
CA TYR A 138 17.17 9.30 -0.18
C TYR A 138 16.55 8.16 0.59
N ALA A 139 17.00 6.94 0.31
CA ALA A 139 16.61 5.73 1.02
C ALA A 139 17.77 4.75 1.12
N SER A 140 17.81 3.94 2.19
CA SER A 140 18.78 2.87 2.39
C SER A 140 18.19 1.73 3.20
N THR A 141 18.75 0.53 3.02
CA THR A 141 18.55 -0.62 3.93
C THR A 141 19.49 -0.58 5.14
N ASN A 142 20.55 0.24 5.08
CA ASN A 142 21.45 0.42 6.19
C ASN A 142 20.96 1.54 7.10
N GLN A 143 20.90 1.26 8.41
CA GLN A 143 20.51 2.27 9.39
C GLN A 143 21.58 3.38 9.47
N PRO A 144 21.21 4.64 9.19
CA PRO A 144 22.12 5.76 9.41
C PRO A 144 22.24 6.09 10.91
N ALA A 145 23.21 6.93 11.26
CA ALA A 145 23.21 7.55 12.59
C ALA A 145 22.00 8.50 12.74
N ASP A 146 21.52 8.70 13.96
CA ASP A 146 20.44 9.66 14.24
C ASP A 146 20.80 11.06 13.73
N GLY A 147 19.89 11.63 12.95
CA GLY A 147 20.11 12.91 12.26
C GLY A 147 21.00 12.82 11.01
N GLY A 148 21.46 11.63 10.64
CA GLY A 148 22.25 11.39 9.43
C GLY A 148 21.40 11.12 8.20
N LEU A 149 21.98 11.35 7.03
CA LEU A 149 21.35 10.97 5.76
C LEU A 149 21.59 9.48 5.49
N PRO A 150 20.65 8.80 4.79
CA PRO A 150 20.91 7.49 4.21
C PRO A 150 22.18 7.46 3.35
N ASP A 151 22.85 6.33 3.28
CA ASP A 151 24.11 6.14 2.53
C ASP A 151 23.92 6.00 1.01
N ASN A 152 22.70 6.18 0.53
CA ASN A 152 22.32 6.14 -0.87
C ASN A 152 21.45 7.36 -1.21
N ASP A 153 21.70 7.99 -2.36
CA ASP A 153 21.16 9.29 -2.78
C ASP A 153 19.92 9.19 -3.70
N ASN A 154 19.23 8.06 -3.65
CA ASN A 154 18.01 7.84 -4.43
C ASN A 154 17.04 6.91 -3.67
N LEU A 155 15.86 6.64 -4.26
CA LEU A 155 14.82 5.80 -3.69
C LEU A 155 14.84 4.34 -4.18
N GLU A 156 15.86 3.92 -4.92
CA GLU A 156 15.98 2.54 -5.42
C GLU A 156 15.83 1.48 -4.33
N PRO A 157 16.45 1.63 -3.12
CA PRO A 157 16.27 0.64 -2.06
C PRO A 157 14.80 0.48 -1.60
N LEU A 158 14.01 1.55 -1.61
CA LEU A 158 12.58 1.49 -1.32
C LEU A 158 11.82 0.76 -2.43
N PHE A 159 12.10 1.08 -3.70
CA PHE A 159 11.49 0.37 -4.82
C PHE A 159 11.87 -1.11 -4.83
N GLU A 160 13.11 -1.46 -4.55
CA GLU A 160 13.56 -2.85 -4.44
C GLU A 160 12.80 -3.59 -3.32
N ALA A 161 12.65 -3.00 -2.15
CA ALA A 161 11.88 -3.58 -1.06
C ALA A 161 10.42 -3.82 -1.47
N ILE A 162 9.78 -2.85 -2.14
CA ILE A 162 8.41 -3.00 -2.63
C ILE A 162 8.30 -4.15 -3.63
N ILE A 163 9.14 -4.16 -4.66
CA ILE A 163 9.07 -5.15 -5.75
C ILE A 163 9.40 -6.57 -5.26
N SER A 164 10.32 -6.71 -4.30
CA SER A 164 10.73 -8.01 -3.77
C SER A 164 9.80 -8.58 -2.72
N THR A 165 9.09 -7.73 -1.98
CA THR A 165 8.28 -8.13 -0.81
C THR A 165 6.80 -8.24 -1.14
N ILE A 166 6.27 -7.31 -1.96
CA ILE A 166 4.85 -7.26 -2.29
C ILE A 166 4.61 -8.10 -3.55
N PRO A 167 3.78 -9.16 -3.47
CA PRO A 167 3.51 -10.01 -4.62
C PRO A 167 2.72 -9.25 -5.69
N ALA A 168 2.89 -9.66 -6.94
CA ALA A 168 2.02 -9.22 -8.02
C ALA A 168 0.59 -9.74 -7.78
N PRO A 169 -0.46 -9.03 -8.24
CA PRO A 169 -1.82 -9.52 -8.15
C PRO A 169 -1.98 -10.88 -8.83
N GLU A 170 -2.61 -11.83 -8.12
CA GLU A 170 -2.97 -13.13 -8.71
C GLU A 170 -4.29 -13.00 -9.48
N TYR A 171 -4.38 -13.66 -10.62
CA TYR A 171 -5.61 -13.73 -11.43
C TYR A 171 -5.67 -15.06 -12.17
N GLU A 172 -6.87 -15.48 -12.52
CA GLU A 172 -7.13 -16.68 -13.32
C GLU A 172 -7.29 -16.29 -14.79
N GLU A 173 -6.40 -16.82 -15.65
CA GLU A 173 -6.44 -16.53 -17.09
C GLU A 173 -7.72 -17.09 -17.72
N GLY A 174 -8.42 -16.25 -18.48
CA GLY A 174 -9.68 -16.61 -19.14
C GLY A 174 -10.90 -16.60 -18.23
N ALA A 175 -10.76 -16.32 -16.94
CA ALA A 175 -11.90 -16.15 -16.04
C ALA A 175 -12.79 -14.95 -16.43
N PRO A 176 -14.10 -15.00 -16.14
CA PRO A 176 -14.98 -13.87 -16.34
C PRO A 176 -14.58 -12.68 -15.46
N LEU A 177 -15.05 -11.48 -15.82
CA LEU A 177 -14.81 -10.28 -15.03
C LEU A 177 -15.29 -10.45 -13.60
N GLN A 178 -14.36 -10.28 -12.67
CA GLN A 178 -14.62 -10.12 -11.25
C GLN A 178 -13.94 -8.85 -10.78
N ALA A 179 -14.70 -7.86 -10.36
CA ALA A 179 -14.21 -6.57 -9.97
C ALA A 179 -15.00 -6.01 -8.78
N HIS A 180 -14.33 -5.21 -7.96
CA HIS A 180 -14.89 -4.55 -6.79
C HIS A 180 -14.78 -3.04 -6.91
N VAL A 181 -15.90 -2.33 -6.75
CA VAL A 181 -15.91 -0.87 -6.65
C VAL A 181 -15.58 -0.51 -5.21
N ALA A 182 -14.35 -0.10 -4.98
CA ALA A 182 -13.85 0.14 -3.63
C ALA A 182 -14.04 1.58 -3.16
N ASN A 183 -14.03 2.55 -4.09
CA ASN A 183 -14.26 3.95 -3.74
C ASN A 183 -15.01 4.67 -4.87
N ILE A 184 -15.62 5.79 -4.52
CA ILE A 184 -16.35 6.64 -5.45
C ILE A 184 -15.69 8.02 -5.44
N ASP A 185 -15.44 8.54 -6.63
CA ASP A 185 -14.95 9.89 -6.87
C ASP A 185 -15.94 10.65 -7.77
N SER A 186 -15.71 11.92 -7.99
CA SER A 186 -16.53 12.76 -8.85
C SER A 186 -15.68 13.66 -9.74
N SER A 187 -16.08 13.78 -10.96
CA SER A 187 -15.53 14.74 -11.93
C SER A 187 -16.63 15.69 -12.37
N ASP A 188 -16.31 16.97 -12.49
CA ASP A 188 -17.26 18.00 -12.97
C ASP A 188 -17.69 17.73 -14.43
N PHE A 189 -16.88 17.00 -15.19
CA PHE A 189 -17.13 16.69 -16.59
C PHE A 189 -17.75 15.30 -16.82
N LEU A 190 -17.33 14.30 -16.03
CA LEU A 190 -17.72 12.89 -16.22
C LEU A 190 -18.77 12.42 -15.20
N GLY A 191 -19.07 13.23 -14.20
CA GLY A 191 -19.96 12.86 -13.12
C GLY A 191 -19.30 11.91 -12.12
N ARG A 192 -20.05 10.92 -11.64
CA ARG A 192 -19.55 9.94 -10.65
C ARG A 192 -18.59 8.97 -11.31
N LEU A 193 -17.44 8.77 -10.67
CA LEU A 193 -16.41 7.81 -11.04
C LEU A 193 -16.33 6.72 -9.97
N GLY A 194 -16.21 5.47 -10.39
CA GLY A 194 -15.92 4.35 -9.49
C GLY A 194 -14.44 3.99 -9.59
N LEU A 195 -13.75 3.94 -8.45
CA LEU A 195 -12.43 3.34 -8.37
C LEU A 195 -12.61 1.83 -8.22
N VAL A 196 -12.11 1.10 -9.20
CA VAL A 196 -12.37 -0.33 -9.34
C VAL A 196 -11.08 -1.12 -9.25
N ARG A 197 -11.05 -2.15 -8.37
CA ARG A 197 -10.06 -3.21 -8.43
C ARG A 197 -10.59 -4.36 -9.25
N ILE A 198 -9.85 -4.78 -10.27
CA ILE A 198 -10.14 -5.96 -11.08
C ILE A 198 -9.36 -7.13 -10.49
N TYR A 199 -10.05 -8.21 -10.12
CA TYR A 199 -9.44 -9.45 -9.64
C TYR A 199 -9.26 -10.45 -10.77
N ASN A 200 -10.24 -10.57 -11.67
CA ASN A 200 -10.20 -11.46 -12.82
C ASN A 200 -10.84 -10.81 -14.04
N GLY A 201 -10.49 -11.30 -15.21
CA GLY A 201 -11.07 -10.88 -16.48
C GLY A 201 -10.69 -9.47 -16.88
N THR A 202 -11.49 -8.88 -17.76
CA THR A 202 -11.22 -7.57 -18.37
C THR A 202 -12.45 -6.68 -18.36
N LEU A 203 -12.26 -5.45 -17.91
CA LEU A 203 -13.28 -4.39 -18.01
C LEU A 203 -13.03 -3.59 -19.29
N GLU A 204 -14.05 -3.43 -20.13
CA GLU A 204 -13.93 -2.78 -21.41
C GLU A 204 -14.93 -1.63 -21.58
N LYS A 205 -14.46 -0.50 -22.12
CA LYS A 205 -15.32 0.64 -22.48
C LYS A 205 -16.39 0.21 -23.48
N GLY A 206 -17.61 0.68 -23.26
CA GLY A 206 -18.76 0.44 -24.14
C GLY A 206 -19.49 -0.88 -23.91
N LYS A 207 -18.93 -1.80 -23.10
CA LYS A 207 -19.59 -3.05 -22.74
C LYS A 207 -20.54 -2.88 -21.56
N THR A 208 -21.51 -3.79 -21.47
CA THR A 208 -22.48 -3.88 -20.35
C THR A 208 -22.10 -5.01 -19.44
N TYR A 209 -22.13 -4.76 -18.13
CA TYR A 209 -21.81 -5.70 -17.07
C TYR A 209 -22.90 -5.72 -16.01
N GLY A 210 -22.99 -6.80 -15.24
CA GLY A 210 -23.83 -6.88 -14.06
C GLY A 210 -23.15 -6.26 -12.85
N LEU A 211 -23.86 -5.39 -12.14
CA LEU A 211 -23.46 -4.88 -10.83
C LEU A 211 -24.26 -5.61 -9.76
N SER A 212 -23.56 -6.36 -8.91
CA SER A 212 -24.15 -6.96 -7.72
C SER A 212 -24.07 -5.97 -6.55
N ARG A 213 -25.20 -5.68 -5.94
CA ARG A 213 -25.30 -4.83 -4.75
C ARG A 213 -25.26 -5.64 -3.47
N VAL A 214 -24.99 -4.97 -2.34
CA VAL A 214 -24.94 -5.59 -1.01
C VAL A 214 -26.27 -6.27 -0.61
N ASP A 215 -27.40 -5.74 -1.07
CA ASP A 215 -28.75 -6.32 -0.85
C ASP A 215 -29.05 -7.54 -1.75
N GLY A 216 -28.08 -7.96 -2.59
CA GLY A 216 -28.22 -9.07 -3.52
C GLY A 216 -28.91 -8.72 -4.83
N SER A 217 -29.32 -7.48 -5.03
CA SER A 217 -29.90 -7.03 -6.30
C SER A 217 -28.84 -6.97 -7.40
N LEU A 218 -29.27 -7.25 -8.63
CA LEU A 218 -28.43 -7.18 -9.82
C LEU A 218 -28.95 -6.09 -10.74
N GLU A 219 -28.06 -5.19 -11.12
CA GLU A 219 -28.34 -4.14 -12.11
C GLU A 219 -27.37 -4.24 -13.26
N ASN A 220 -27.83 -3.97 -14.48
CA ASN A 220 -26.94 -3.83 -15.62
C ASN A 220 -26.46 -2.40 -15.74
N PHE A 221 -25.16 -2.21 -15.92
CA PHE A 221 -24.59 -0.91 -16.23
C PHE A 221 -23.68 -1.00 -17.46
N ARG A 222 -23.57 0.10 -18.18
CA ARG A 222 -22.67 0.21 -19.32
C ARG A 222 -21.49 1.09 -18.94
N VAL A 223 -20.27 0.60 -19.23
CA VAL A 223 -19.03 1.38 -19.03
C VAL A 223 -18.97 2.48 -20.11
N SER A 224 -19.27 3.71 -19.73
CA SER A 224 -19.21 4.86 -20.64
C SER A 224 -17.79 5.35 -20.87
N GLU A 225 -17.01 5.42 -19.79
CA GLU A 225 -15.60 5.80 -19.82
C GLU A 225 -14.79 4.86 -18.94
N LEU A 226 -13.53 4.65 -19.32
CA LEU A 226 -12.54 3.89 -18.57
C LEU A 226 -11.27 4.71 -18.48
N LEU A 227 -10.84 5.01 -17.27
CA LEU A 227 -9.69 5.85 -16.98
C LEU A 227 -8.62 5.03 -16.26
N ARG A 228 -7.37 5.39 -16.49
CA ARG A 228 -6.24 4.89 -15.68
C ARG A 228 -5.64 6.05 -14.91
N THR A 229 -5.33 5.83 -13.65
CA THR A 229 -4.52 6.77 -12.89
C THR A 229 -3.10 6.77 -13.45
N GLN A 230 -2.52 7.94 -13.63
CA GLN A 230 -1.15 8.09 -14.13
C GLN A 230 -0.50 9.31 -13.49
N GLY A 231 0.57 9.07 -12.74
CA GLY A 231 1.31 10.13 -12.03
C GLY A 231 0.50 10.76 -10.88
N LEU A 232 0.94 11.95 -10.48
CA LEU A 232 0.32 12.78 -9.44
C LEU A 232 -0.67 13.76 -10.05
#